data_071eeb80791e9653e3a12a697d1c232f
#
_entry.id   071eeb80791e9653e3a12a697d1c232f
#
_cell.length_a   1.000
_cell.length_b   1.000
_cell.length_c   1.000
_cell.angle_alpha   90.00
_cell.angle_beta   90.00
_cell.angle_gamma   90.00
#
_symmetry.space_group_name_H-M   'P 1'
#
loop_
_entity.id
_entity.type
_entity.pdbx_description
1 polymer ?
#
loop_
_entity_poly.entity_id
_entity_poly.type
_entity_poly.pdbx_seq_one_letter_code
_entity_poly.pdbx_strand_id
1 'polypeptide(L)'
;VDGQGNFGSLDGDMAAAMRYTEVRMAKIAHELLTDIDKETVNFVDNYDGSLQMPEVLPARIPNLLVNGSSGIAVGFATNIPPHNLTEVIDATIALIDDSALGIDDLMIHIKGPDFPTAAIINGRAGIVQAYRTGHGRVQMRARCEVTTDEKSGKSTIIVHEIPYQVNRSKLIEKIAELHKDKKITGITDLRDESAKETRIVIELRRDVVPEVVLNNLYAQTQLQSVFGINIVALVDNQPKVLNLKQVLEYFIVHRREVVTRRTVYLLRRARARGHVLEGLAVALSNIDPMIEL
;
A
#
# COMPACT_ATOMS: atom_id res chain seq x y z
N VAL A 1 5.37 6.95 6.92
CA VAL A 1 6.37 7.42 7.88
C VAL A 1 7.19 8.51 7.24
N ASP A 2 7.35 9.65 7.94
CA ASP A 2 8.31 10.69 7.62
C ASP A 2 9.52 10.47 8.53
N GLY A 3 10.61 9.95 7.96
CA GLY A 3 11.78 9.49 8.69
C GLY A 3 13.02 10.28 8.34
N GLN A 4 13.95 10.37 9.31
CA GLN A 4 15.30 10.88 9.09
C GLN A 4 16.30 9.81 9.51
N GLY A 5 17.29 9.56 8.66
CA GLY A 5 18.30 8.52 8.86
C GLY A 5 18.13 7.34 7.91
N ASN A 6 18.91 6.29 8.12
CA ASN A 6 18.89 5.09 7.27
C ASN A 6 17.85 4.08 7.77
N PHE A 7 16.79 3.89 6.97
CA PHE A 7 15.72 2.90 7.20
C PHE A 7 15.86 1.65 6.32
N GLY A 8 17.03 1.45 5.71
CA GLY A 8 17.27 0.42 4.72
C GLY A 8 17.10 0.93 3.29
N SER A 9 17.45 0.10 2.31
CA SER A 9 17.36 0.43 0.89
C SER A 9 16.80 -0.73 0.05
N LEU A 10 16.48 -0.43 -1.21
CA LEU A 10 16.13 -1.45 -2.21
C LEU A 10 17.31 -2.39 -2.54
N ASP A 11 18.53 -1.98 -2.18
CA ASP A 11 19.74 -2.79 -2.35
C ASP A 11 19.90 -3.85 -1.27
N GLY A 12 19.02 -3.83 -0.27
CA GLY A 12 19.05 -4.75 0.84
C GLY A 12 19.93 -4.31 2.00
N ASP A 13 20.35 -3.03 2.04
CA ASP A 13 21.02 -2.46 3.20
C ASP A 13 20.13 -2.56 4.43
N MET A 14 20.71 -2.95 5.54
CA MET A 14 20.01 -3.00 6.81
C MET A 14 19.75 -1.59 7.33
N ALA A 15 18.58 -1.41 7.97
CA ALA A 15 18.30 -0.18 8.70
C ALA A 15 19.33 0.07 9.79
N ALA A 16 19.69 1.33 10.03
CA ALA A 16 20.51 1.72 11.15
C ALA A 16 19.83 1.39 12.49
N ALA A 17 20.62 1.29 13.57
CA ALA A 17 20.05 1.14 14.90
C ALA A 17 19.12 2.33 15.23
N MET A 18 18.04 2.08 15.96
CA MET A 18 16.97 3.08 16.23
C MET A 18 17.50 4.38 16.86
N ARG A 19 18.61 4.34 17.58
CA ARG A 19 19.24 5.54 18.18
C ARG A 19 19.80 6.53 17.15
N TYR A 20 19.91 6.13 15.88
CA TYR A 20 20.42 6.98 14.79
C TYR A 20 19.31 7.44 13.84
N THR A 21 18.06 7.11 14.13
CA THR A 21 16.93 7.43 13.27
C THR A 21 15.86 8.21 14.03
N GLU A 22 15.20 9.11 13.32
CA GLU A 22 14.01 9.81 13.81
C GLU A 22 12.79 9.39 13.00
N VAL A 23 11.65 9.24 13.67
CA VAL A 23 10.41 8.83 13.04
C VAL A 23 9.32 9.85 13.35
N ARG A 24 8.64 10.31 12.31
CA ARG A 24 7.45 11.16 12.40
C ARG A 24 6.32 10.57 11.58
N MET A 25 5.10 10.91 11.92
CA MET A 25 3.96 10.55 11.08
C MET A 25 3.95 11.40 9.81
N ALA A 26 3.80 10.75 8.66
CA ALA A 26 3.52 11.44 7.42
C ALA A 26 2.14 12.13 7.48
N LYS A 27 1.93 13.20 6.70
CA LYS A 27 0.67 13.95 6.71
C LYS A 27 -0.56 13.05 6.51
N ILE A 28 -0.49 12.09 5.60
CA ILE A 28 -1.60 11.15 5.35
C ILE A 28 -1.89 10.26 6.56
N ALA A 29 -0.91 9.96 7.42
CA ALA A 29 -1.12 9.15 8.61
C ALA A 29 -2.01 9.84 9.65
N HIS A 30 -2.02 11.19 9.67
CA HIS A 30 -2.94 11.94 10.53
C HIS A 30 -4.41 11.74 10.13
N GLU A 31 -4.70 11.51 8.83
CA GLU A 31 -6.05 11.22 8.35
C GLU A 31 -6.57 9.85 8.82
N LEU A 32 -5.66 8.92 9.14
CA LEU A 32 -6.03 7.63 9.72
C LEU A 32 -6.44 7.75 11.20
N LEU A 33 -5.96 8.77 11.90
CA LEU A 33 -6.20 9.02 13.33
C LEU A 33 -7.24 10.14 13.57
N THR A 34 -7.74 10.76 12.51
CA THR A 34 -8.68 11.89 12.66
C THR A 34 -9.92 11.45 13.43
N ASP A 35 -10.31 12.27 14.40
CA ASP A 35 -11.47 12.05 15.26
C ASP A 35 -11.33 10.87 16.27
N ILE A 36 -10.13 10.34 16.50
CA ILE A 36 -9.90 9.23 17.46
C ILE A 36 -10.24 9.63 18.90
N ASP A 37 -10.13 10.92 19.22
CA ASP A 37 -10.47 11.53 20.51
C ASP A 37 -11.99 11.75 20.73
N LYS A 38 -12.82 11.37 19.74
CA LYS A 38 -14.27 11.60 19.74
C LYS A 38 -15.09 10.32 19.90
N GLU A 39 -14.55 9.34 20.59
CA GLU A 39 -15.22 8.04 20.87
C GLU A 39 -15.69 7.31 19.60
N THR A 40 -14.98 7.52 18.48
CA THR A 40 -15.36 7.00 17.17
C THR A 40 -15.09 5.51 17.01
N VAL A 41 -14.16 4.97 17.79
CA VAL A 41 -13.75 3.56 17.82
C VAL A 41 -13.67 3.06 19.25
N ASN A 42 -13.70 1.73 19.42
CA ASN A 42 -13.50 1.12 20.74
C ASN A 42 -12.02 1.09 21.09
N PHE A 43 -11.72 1.16 22.38
CA PHE A 43 -10.41 0.97 22.93
C PHE A 43 -10.38 -0.33 23.73
N VAL A 44 -9.30 -1.05 23.62
CA VAL A 44 -9.01 -2.29 24.35
C VAL A 44 -7.69 -2.15 25.09
N ASP A 45 -7.50 -2.92 26.13
CA ASP A 45 -6.25 -2.92 26.85
C ASP A 45 -5.11 -3.48 25.97
N ASN A 46 -3.91 -2.93 26.12
CA ASN A 46 -2.72 -3.48 25.50
C ASN A 46 -2.32 -4.81 26.16
N TYR A 47 -1.25 -5.45 25.68
CA TYR A 47 -0.83 -6.79 26.10
C TYR A 47 -0.58 -6.95 27.62
N ASP A 48 -0.23 -5.88 28.33
CA ASP A 48 0.04 -5.89 29.78
C ASP A 48 -1.04 -5.15 30.62
N GLY A 49 -2.08 -4.63 29.96
CA GLY A 49 -3.16 -3.89 30.60
C GLY A 49 -2.76 -2.52 31.16
N SER A 50 -1.54 -2.04 30.87
CA SER A 50 -1.04 -0.76 31.38
C SER A 50 -1.60 0.46 30.64
N LEU A 51 -1.94 0.29 29.36
CA LEU A 51 -2.45 1.32 28.47
C LEU A 51 -3.60 0.78 27.63
N GLN A 52 -4.38 1.69 27.05
CA GLN A 52 -5.42 1.35 26.09
C GLN A 52 -5.00 1.71 24.68
N MET A 53 -5.38 0.88 23.72
CA MET A 53 -5.16 1.09 22.31
C MET A 53 -6.48 0.98 21.53
N PRO A 54 -6.62 1.68 20.39
CA PRO A 54 -7.80 1.52 19.55
C PRO A 54 -7.84 0.12 18.95
N GLU A 55 -8.99 -0.53 18.97
CA GLU A 55 -9.21 -1.83 18.34
C GLU A 55 -9.03 -1.73 16.81
N VAL A 56 -9.52 -0.65 16.22
CA VAL A 56 -9.35 -0.25 14.82
C VAL A 56 -9.15 1.25 14.72
N LEU A 57 -8.53 1.73 13.65
CA LEU A 57 -8.37 3.17 13.43
C LEU A 57 -9.63 3.77 12.77
N PRO A 58 -10.03 5.02 13.11
CA PRO A 58 -11.14 5.71 12.46
C PRO A 58 -10.77 6.24 11.06
N ALA A 59 -10.04 5.42 10.27
CA ALA A 59 -9.43 5.79 9.02
C ALA A 59 -10.42 6.44 8.04
N ARG A 60 -10.03 7.56 7.41
CA ARG A 60 -10.85 8.27 6.42
C ARG A 60 -10.76 7.69 5.02
N ILE A 61 -9.75 6.90 4.75
CA ILE A 61 -9.47 6.29 3.45
C ILE A 61 -9.37 4.78 3.60
N PRO A 62 -9.68 3.99 2.57
CA PRO A 62 -9.56 2.53 2.59
C PRO A 62 -8.10 2.09 2.54
N ASN A 63 -7.38 2.32 3.64
CA ASN A 63 -5.94 2.15 3.73
C ASN A 63 -5.46 0.72 3.46
N LEU A 64 -6.32 -0.28 3.72
CA LEU A 64 -6.00 -1.68 3.44
C LEU A 64 -5.71 -1.91 1.94
N LEU A 65 -6.45 -1.26 1.05
CA LEU A 65 -6.21 -1.32 -0.40
C LEU A 65 -5.09 -0.35 -0.83
N VAL A 66 -5.06 0.87 -0.28
CA VAL A 66 -4.09 1.89 -0.70
C VAL A 66 -2.66 1.46 -0.38
N ASN A 67 -2.38 1.06 0.85
CA ASN A 67 -1.04 0.60 1.26
C ASN A 67 -0.81 -0.89 1.04
N GLY A 68 -1.87 -1.67 0.86
CA GLY A 68 -1.75 -3.11 0.92
C GLY A 68 -1.41 -3.64 2.30
N SER A 69 -1.25 -4.94 2.40
CA SER A 69 -0.84 -5.63 3.64
C SER A 69 -0.18 -6.95 3.30
N SER A 70 0.85 -7.31 4.05
CA SER A 70 1.48 -8.64 3.95
C SER A 70 1.74 -9.17 5.35
N GLY A 71 1.32 -10.40 5.60
CA GLY A 71 1.50 -11.04 6.90
C GLY A 71 1.22 -12.52 6.87
N ILE A 72 1.81 -13.22 7.82
CA ILE A 72 1.68 -14.67 8.00
C ILE A 72 1.24 -14.90 9.44
N ALA A 73 0.13 -15.63 9.60
CA ALA A 73 -0.39 -16.07 10.88
C ALA A 73 -0.54 -17.60 10.87
N VAL A 74 -0.84 -18.18 12.01
CA VAL A 74 -1.07 -19.64 12.09
C VAL A 74 -2.35 -19.98 11.32
N GLY A 75 -2.20 -20.75 10.23
CA GLY A 75 -3.30 -21.18 9.37
C GLY A 75 -3.78 -20.15 8.33
N PHE A 76 -3.29 -18.90 8.37
CA PHE A 76 -3.69 -17.85 7.46
C PHE A 76 -2.49 -17.01 6.98
N ALA A 77 -2.56 -16.56 5.75
CA ALA A 77 -1.64 -15.58 5.21
C ALA A 77 -2.44 -14.53 4.46
N THR A 78 -1.99 -13.27 4.52
CA THR A 78 -2.54 -12.18 3.70
C THR A 78 -1.43 -11.60 2.85
N ASN A 79 -1.76 -11.23 1.62
CA ASN A 79 -0.85 -10.52 0.74
C ASN A 79 -1.67 -9.64 -0.23
N ILE A 80 -1.98 -8.45 0.22
CA ILE A 80 -2.81 -7.48 -0.49
C ILE A 80 -1.88 -6.47 -1.14
N PRO A 81 -1.91 -6.31 -2.47
CA PRO A 81 -1.07 -5.34 -3.16
C PRO A 81 -1.55 -3.91 -2.87
N PRO A 82 -0.65 -2.92 -2.92
CA PRO A 82 -1.02 -1.51 -2.88
C PRO A 82 -1.76 -1.08 -4.14
N HIS A 83 -2.61 -0.04 -4.01
CA HIS A 83 -3.43 0.50 -5.09
C HIS A 83 -3.34 2.03 -5.12
N ASN A 84 -3.64 2.61 -6.26
CA ASN A 84 -3.68 4.06 -6.44
C ASN A 84 -4.78 4.69 -5.58
N LEU A 85 -4.41 5.72 -4.80
CA LEU A 85 -5.33 6.40 -3.87
C LEU A 85 -6.55 6.98 -4.58
N THR A 86 -6.36 7.65 -5.72
CA THR A 86 -7.45 8.26 -6.48
C THR A 86 -8.40 7.21 -7.01
N GLU A 87 -7.89 6.15 -7.65
CA GLU A 87 -8.69 5.04 -8.17
C GLU A 87 -9.54 4.37 -7.07
N VAL A 88 -8.96 4.16 -5.89
CA VAL A 88 -9.67 3.53 -4.76
C VAL A 88 -10.74 4.47 -4.19
N ILE A 89 -10.48 5.77 -4.12
CA ILE A 89 -11.48 6.75 -3.66
C ILE A 89 -12.62 6.86 -4.67
N ASP A 90 -12.34 6.96 -5.97
CA ASP A 90 -13.35 7.04 -7.01
C ASP A 90 -14.27 5.81 -7.01
N ALA A 91 -13.71 4.61 -6.88
CA ALA A 91 -14.49 3.38 -6.73
C ALA A 91 -15.34 3.37 -5.44
N THR A 92 -14.80 3.91 -4.35
CA THR A 92 -15.53 3.99 -3.08
C THR A 92 -16.70 4.96 -3.20
N ILE A 93 -16.52 6.12 -3.84
CA ILE A 93 -17.59 7.10 -4.08
C ILE A 93 -18.65 6.49 -4.98
N ALA A 94 -18.27 5.86 -6.10
CA ALA A 94 -19.22 5.20 -6.99
C ALA A 94 -20.05 4.14 -6.25
N LEU A 95 -19.44 3.36 -5.35
CA LEU A 95 -20.16 2.35 -4.55
C LEU A 95 -21.08 2.96 -3.47
N ILE A 96 -20.77 4.17 -2.98
CA ILE A 96 -21.65 4.92 -2.07
C ILE A 96 -22.90 5.42 -2.83
N ASP A 97 -22.71 5.92 -4.06
CA ASP A 97 -23.77 6.45 -4.90
C ASP A 97 -24.68 5.33 -5.43
N ASP A 98 -24.10 4.18 -5.80
CA ASP A 98 -24.83 3.00 -6.24
C ASP A 98 -24.26 1.71 -5.60
N SER A 99 -24.93 1.23 -4.57
CA SER A 99 -24.55 0.00 -3.85
C SER A 99 -24.77 -1.29 -4.68
N ALA A 100 -25.48 -1.22 -5.80
CA ALA A 100 -25.73 -2.36 -6.67
C ALA A 100 -24.56 -2.66 -7.63
N LEU A 101 -23.57 -1.75 -7.76
CA LEU A 101 -22.41 -1.93 -8.63
C LEU A 101 -21.74 -3.28 -8.42
N GLY A 102 -21.44 -3.96 -9.53
CA GLY A 102 -20.70 -5.21 -9.54
C GLY A 102 -19.17 -4.99 -9.46
N ILE A 103 -18.43 -6.08 -9.32
CA ILE A 103 -16.95 -6.01 -9.29
C ILE A 103 -16.41 -5.47 -10.62
N ASP A 104 -17.02 -5.82 -11.75
CA ASP A 104 -16.58 -5.37 -13.06
C ASP A 104 -16.77 -3.86 -13.24
N ASP A 105 -17.81 -3.28 -12.65
CA ASP A 105 -18.06 -1.83 -12.65
C ASP A 105 -16.99 -1.11 -11.78
N LEU A 106 -16.68 -1.67 -10.61
CA LEU A 106 -15.60 -1.14 -9.75
C LEU A 106 -14.23 -1.22 -10.42
N MET A 107 -14.00 -2.21 -11.28
CA MET A 107 -12.76 -2.34 -12.05
C MET A 107 -12.62 -1.32 -13.19
N ILE A 108 -13.66 -0.53 -13.49
CA ILE A 108 -13.54 0.64 -14.36
C ILE A 108 -12.70 1.73 -13.66
N HIS A 109 -12.86 1.86 -12.36
CA HIS A 109 -12.11 2.79 -11.51
C HIS A 109 -10.77 2.19 -11.06
N ILE A 110 -10.77 1.00 -10.45
CA ILE A 110 -9.56 0.31 -9.98
C ILE A 110 -9.10 -0.70 -11.04
N LYS A 111 -8.16 -0.27 -11.88
CA LYS A 111 -7.69 -1.09 -13.02
C LYS A 111 -6.78 -2.24 -12.60
N GLY A 112 -6.08 -2.08 -11.49
CA GLY A 112 -5.14 -3.07 -10.96
C GLY A 112 -4.31 -2.53 -9.79
N PRO A 113 -3.40 -3.34 -9.24
CA PRO A 113 -2.42 -2.89 -8.27
C PRO A 113 -1.55 -1.75 -8.82
N ASP A 114 -1.14 -0.84 -7.92
CA ASP A 114 -0.20 0.25 -8.19
C ASP A 114 1.03 0.08 -7.27
N PHE A 115 2.06 -0.52 -7.80
CA PHE A 115 3.27 -0.81 -7.04
C PHE A 115 4.20 0.40 -6.96
N PRO A 116 4.77 0.73 -5.78
CA PRO A 116 5.62 1.91 -5.60
C PRO A 116 6.94 1.85 -6.38
N THR A 117 7.37 0.65 -6.81
CA THR A 117 8.55 0.44 -7.64
C THR A 117 8.23 0.40 -9.13
N ALA A 118 7.00 0.77 -9.51
CA ALA A 118 6.47 0.72 -10.88
C ALA A 118 6.57 -0.68 -11.50
N ALA A 119 7.31 -0.85 -12.60
CA ALA A 119 7.36 -2.06 -13.41
C ALA A 119 6.06 -2.33 -14.22
N ILE A 120 6.01 -3.42 -14.94
CA ILE A 120 4.91 -3.75 -15.84
C ILE A 120 4.18 -4.98 -15.32
N ILE A 121 2.85 -4.88 -15.20
CA ILE A 121 2.00 -6.06 -14.98
C ILE A 121 1.71 -6.72 -16.33
N ASN A 122 2.10 -7.98 -16.45
CA ASN A 122 1.94 -8.75 -17.68
C ASN A 122 0.67 -9.60 -17.62
N GLY A 123 -0.38 -9.09 -18.29
CA GLY A 123 -1.68 -9.74 -18.37
C GLY A 123 -2.67 -9.30 -17.28
N ARG A 124 -3.96 -9.32 -17.61
CA ARG A 124 -5.06 -8.84 -16.74
C ARG A 124 -5.79 -9.96 -16.00
N ALA A 125 -5.67 -11.21 -16.48
CA ALA A 125 -6.48 -12.33 -15.98
C ALA A 125 -6.30 -12.55 -14.45
N GLY A 126 -5.07 -12.46 -13.96
CA GLY A 126 -4.76 -12.62 -12.53
C GLY A 126 -5.36 -11.51 -11.66
N ILE A 127 -5.45 -10.28 -12.16
CA ILE A 127 -6.10 -9.15 -11.47
C ILE A 127 -7.60 -9.41 -11.37
N VAL A 128 -8.26 -9.75 -12.50
CA VAL A 128 -9.70 -10.04 -12.55
C VAL A 128 -10.04 -11.18 -11.59
N GLN A 129 -9.25 -12.25 -11.60
CA GLN A 129 -9.43 -13.38 -10.68
C GLN A 129 -9.31 -12.93 -9.22
N ALA A 130 -8.26 -12.18 -8.88
CA ALA A 130 -8.03 -11.70 -7.53
C ALA A 130 -9.17 -10.82 -7.03
N TYR A 131 -9.66 -9.89 -7.84
CA TYR A 131 -10.73 -8.99 -7.45
C TYR A 131 -12.08 -9.68 -7.31
N ARG A 132 -12.33 -10.75 -8.06
CA ARG A 132 -13.57 -11.53 -7.95
C ARG A 132 -13.55 -12.55 -6.82
N THR A 133 -12.41 -13.13 -6.52
CA THR A 133 -12.32 -14.29 -5.61
C THR A 133 -11.50 -14.04 -4.33
N GLY A 134 -10.80 -12.92 -4.25
CA GLY A 134 -9.81 -12.65 -3.19
C GLY A 134 -8.45 -13.34 -3.42
N HIS A 135 -8.31 -14.19 -4.42
CA HIS A 135 -7.09 -14.91 -4.76
C HIS A 135 -6.70 -14.73 -6.22
N GLY A 136 -5.44 -14.46 -6.48
CA GLY A 136 -4.94 -14.32 -7.85
C GLY A 136 -3.42 -14.30 -7.92
N ARG A 137 -2.89 -14.37 -9.13
CA ARG A 137 -1.46 -14.31 -9.41
C ARG A 137 -1.21 -13.27 -10.48
N VAL A 138 -0.45 -12.24 -10.13
CA VAL A 138 -0.08 -11.15 -11.02
C VAL A 138 1.38 -11.28 -11.39
N GLN A 139 1.65 -11.39 -12.69
CA GLN A 139 3.00 -11.47 -13.21
C GLN A 139 3.54 -10.05 -13.42
N MET A 140 4.64 -9.72 -12.74
CA MET A 140 5.33 -8.43 -12.86
C MET A 140 6.61 -8.62 -13.67
N ARG A 141 6.90 -7.67 -14.54
CA ARG A 141 8.15 -7.60 -15.33
C ARG A 141 8.84 -6.28 -15.12
N ALA A 142 10.15 -6.32 -15.04
CA ALA A 142 11.01 -5.15 -15.10
C ALA A 142 10.75 -4.36 -16.38
N ARG A 143 10.82 -3.03 -16.30
CA ARG A 143 10.82 -2.18 -17.48
C ARG A 143 12.24 -2.10 -18.02
N CYS A 144 12.44 -2.71 -19.17
CA CYS A 144 13.72 -2.75 -19.85
C CYS A 144 13.64 -2.03 -21.19
N GLU A 145 14.71 -1.32 -21.53
CA GLU A 145 14.93 -0.70 -22.84
C GLU A 145 16.10 -1.37 -23.51
N VAL A 146 15.97 -1.66 -24.80
CA VAL A 146 17.06 -2.20 -25.63
C VAL A 146 17.53 -1.09 -26.55
N THR A 147 18.80 -0.72 -26.43
CA THR A 147 19.46 0.25 -27.30
C THR A 147 20.56 -0.41 -28.10
N THR A 148 20.68 -0.08 -29.37
CA THR A 148 21.76 -0.56 -30.24
C THR A 148 22.54 0.63 -30.77
N ASP A 149 23.83 0.65 -30.54
CA ASP A 149 24.72 1.66 -31.09
C ASP A 149 24.97 1.36 -32.58
N GLU A 150 24.48 2.22 -33.46
CA GLU A 150 24.58 2.10 -34.91
C GLU A 150 26.05 2.02 -35.40
N LYS A 151 27.00 2.65 -34.71
CA LYS A 151 28.41 2.69 -35.09
C LYS A 151 29.16 1.43 -34.71
N SER A 152 28.94 0.94 -33.52
CA SER A 152 29.62 -0.24 -32.98
C SER A 152 28.87 -1.54 -33.21
N GLY A 153 27.57 -1.49 -33.49
CA GLY A 153 26.68 -2.66 -33.59
C GLY A 153 26.50 -3.39 -32.25
N LYS A 154 26.91 -2.79 -31.15
CA LYS A 154 26.70 -3.35 -29.81
C LYS A 154 25.32 -2.98 -29.30
N SER A 155 24.66 -3.95 -28.71
CA SER A 155 23.36 -3.73 -28.02
C SER A 155 23.55 -3.69 -26.51
N THR A 156 22.72 -2.89 -25.86
CA THR A 156 22.69 -2.72 -24.41
C THR A 156 21.26 -2.85 -23.93
N ILE A 157 21.03 -3.64 -22.88
CA ILE A 157 19.76 -3.70 -22.17
C ILE A 157 19.90 -2.80 -20.93
N ILE A 158 19.00 -1.83 -20.79
CA ILE A 158 18.94 -0.94 -19.63
C ILE A 158 17.66 -1.26 -18.87
N VAL A 159 17.81 -1.59 -17.57
CA VAL A 159 16.68 -1.86 -16.68
C VAL A 159 16.39 -0.59 -15.89
N HIS A 160 15.21 -0.01 -16.09
CA HIS A 160 14.78 1.23 -15.44
C HIS A 160 13.92 0.98 -14.20
N GLU A 161 13.16 -0.12 -14.18
CA GLU A 161 12.26 -0.45 -13.08
C GLU A 161 12.36 -1.96 -12.80
N ILE A 162 12.33 -2.34 -11.53
CA ILE A 162 12.35 -3.74 -11.10
C ILE A 162 11.03 -4.11 -10.42
N PRO A 163 10.60 -5.39 -10.45
CA PRO A 163 9.37 -5.81 -9.79
C PRO A 163 9.36 -5.52 -8.29
N TYR A 164 8.17 -5.26 -7.76
CA TYR A 164 7.96 -4.97 -6.34
C TYR A 164 8.52 -6.08 -5.44
N GLN A 165 9.15 -5.70 -4.32
CA GLN A 165 9.79 -6.59 -3.34
C GLN A 165 11.02 -7.36 -3.87
N VAL A 166 11.54 -7.04 -5.03
CA VAL A 166 12.79 -7.61 -5.54
C VAL A 166 13.99 -6.81 -5.01
N ASN A 167 14.95 -7.51 -4.44
CA ASN A 167 16.22 -6.94 -4.01
C ASN A 167 17.13 -6.75 -5.21
N ARG A 168 17.57 -5.51 -5.46
CA ARG A 168 18.37 -5.13 -6.62
C ARG A 168 19.74 -5.81 -6.63
N SER A 169 20.45 -5.79 -5.52
CA SER A 169 21.79 -6.38 -5.41
C SER A 169 21.76 -7.88 -5.68
N LYS A 170 20.81 -8.60 -5.07
CA LYS A 170 20.63 -10.04 -5.31
C LYS A 170 20.24 -10.36 -6.75
N LEU A 171 19.47 -9.48 -7.39
CA LEU A 171 19.12 -9.61 -8.79
C LEU A 171 20.37 -9.51 -9.68
N ILE A 172 21.23 -8.51 -9.43
CA ILE A 172 22.48 -8.31 -10.16
C ILE A 172 23.44 -9.49 -9.94
N GLU A 173 23.62 -9.93 -8.70
CA GLU A 173 24.41 -11.13 -8.37
C GLU A 173 23.90 -12.36 -9.12
N LYS A 174 22.58 -12.54 -9.18
CA LYS A 174 21.98 -13.68 -9.89
C LYS A 174 22.22 -13.62 -11.39
N ILE A 175 22.17 -12.44 -12.01
CA ILE A 175 22.51 -12.26 -13.44
C ILE A 175 23.98 -12.61 -13.67
N ALA A 176 24.87 -12.12 -12.81
CA ALA A 176 26.31 -12.42 -12.92
C ALA A 176 26.61 -13.92 -12.73
N GLU A 177 25.96 -14.60 -11.79
CA GLU A 177 26.05 -16.05 -11.58
C GLU A 177 25.64 -16.82 -12.84
N LEU A 178 24.48 -16.50 -13.41
CA LEU A 178 23.96 -17.14 -14.61
C LEU A 178 24.85 -16.92 -15.84
N HIS A 179 25.49 -15.76 -15.93
CA HIS A 179 26.48 -15.48 -16.96
C HIS A 179 27.76 -16.32 -16.75
N LYS A 180 28.29 -16.38 -15.53
CA LYS A 180 29.46 -17.20 -15.16
C LYS A 180 29.23 -18.70 -15.43
N ASP A 181 28.04 -19.18 -15.08
CA ASP A 181 27.63 -20.58 -15.30
C ASP A 181 27.29 -20.90 -16.77
N LYS A 182 27.41 -19.91 -17.67
CA LYS A 182 27.07 -20.04 -19.11
C LYS A 182 25.60 -20.43 -19.36
N LYS A 183 24.71 -20.22 -18.39
CA LYS A 183 23.25 -20.41 -18.56
C LYS A 183 22.63 -19.29 -19.38
N ILE A 184 23.17 -18.08 -19.25
CA ILE A 184 22.87 -16.95 -20.10
C ILE A 184 24.17 -16.53 -20.78
N THR A 185 24.21 -16.60 -22.10
CA THR A 185 25.37 -16.24 -22.93
C THR A 185 25.12 -14.90 -23.64
N GLY A 186 26.19 -14.25 -24.06
CA GLY A 186 26.08 -13.03 -24.85
C GLY A 186 26.20 -11.72 -24.04
N ILE A 187 26.28 -11.78 -22.72
CA ILE A 187 26.59 -10.63 -21.86
C ILE A 187 28.10 -10.37 -21.90
N THR A 188 28.51 -9.12 -22.06
CA THR A 188 29.92 -8.69 -22.03
C THR A 188 30.25 -7.93 -20.76
N ASP A 189 29.30 -7.16 -20.26
CA ASP A 189 29.48 -6.37 -19.04
C ASP A 189 28.14 -6.18 -18.30
N LEU A 190 28.20 -6.02 -16.98
CA LEU A 190 27.05 -5.82 -16.12
C LEU A 190 27.42 -4.75 -15.07
N ARG A 191 26.73 -3.62 -15.12
CA ARG A 191 26.98 -2.50 -14.20
C ARG A 191 25.69 -2.03 -13.52
N ASP A 192 25.81 -1.65 -12.28
CA ASP A 192 24.77 -0.90 -11.55
C ASP A 192 25.15 0.58 -11.57
N GLU A 193 24.40 1.36 -12.33
CA GLU A 193 24.52 2.81 -12.42
C GLU A 193 23.38 3.52 -11.66
N SER A 194 22.68 2.80 -10.79
CA SER A 194 21.52 3.31 -10.06
C SER A 194 21.93 4.36 -9.04
N ALA A 195 21.09 5.41 -8.93
CA ALA A 195 21.18 6.43 -7.89
C ALA A 195 19.79 6.59 -7.22
N LYS A 196 19.07 7.67 -7.50
CA LYS A 196 17.65 7.82 -7.08
C LYS A 196 16.73 6.89 -7.88
N GLU A 197 17.07 6.65 -9.13
CA GLU A 197 16.34 5.79 -10.05
C GLU A 197 17.15 4.54 -10.34
N THR A 198 16.47 3.42 -10.56
CA THR A 198 17.11 2.18 -10.95
C THR A 198 17.67 2.31 -12.37
N ARG A 199 18.94 1.95 -12.53
CA ARG A 199 19.61 1.89 -13.83
C ARG A 199 20.63 0.76 -13.83
N ILE A 200 20.21 -0.43 -14.22
CA ILE A 200 21.10 -1.58 -14.40
C ILE A 200 21.42 -1.69 -15.88
N VAL A 201 22.70 -1.68 -16.23
CA VAL A 201 23.19 -1.70 -17.62
C VAL A 201 23.81 -3.05 -17.90
N ILE A 202 23.29 -3.74 -18.93
CA ILE A 202 23.74 -5.05 -19.38
C ILE A 202 24.22 -4.90 -20.83
N GLU A 203 25.53 -4.91 -21.05
CA GLU A 203 26.11 -4.84 -22.39
C GLU A 203 26.16 -6.22 -23.03
N LEU A 204 25.81 -6.28 -24.33
CA LEU A 204 25.75 -7.52 -25.08
C LEU A 204 26.85 -7.60 -26.14
N ARG A 205 27.20 -8.83 -26.53
CA ARG A 205 28.06 -9.09 -27.69
C ARG A 205 27.30 -8.73 -28.98
N ARG A 206 28.04 -8.39 -30.03
CA ARG A 206 27.48 -8.02 -31.34
C ARG A 206 26.72 -9.13 -32.06
N ASP A 207 27.06 -10.38 -31.74
CA ASP A 207 26.55 -11.59 -32.41
C ASP A 207 25.29 -12.16 -31.75
N VAL A 208 24.71 -11.47 -30.81
CA VAL A 208 23.51 -11.93 -30.06
C VAL A 208 22.29 -11.06 -30.36
N VAL A 209 21.13 -11.69 -30.40
CA VAL A 209 19.84 -11.02 -30.51
C VAL A 209 19.42 -10.57 -29.12
N PRO A 210 19.30 -9.25 -28.87
CA PRO A 210 19.05 -8.72 -27.53
C PRO A 210 17.74 -9.23 -26.89
N GLU A 211 16.70 -9.40 -27.70
CA GLU A 211 15.39 -9.87 -27.26
C GLU A 211 15.45 -11.32 -26.72
N VAL A 212 16.32 -12.15 -27.31
CA VAL A 212 16.52 -13.53 -26.83
C VAL A 212 17.20 -13.53 -25.46
N VAL A 213 18.22 -12.68 -25.29
CA VAL A 213 18.89 -12.53 -23.98
C VAL A 213 17.92 -11.97 -22.94
N LEU A 214 17.13 -10.95 -23.29
CA LEU A 214 16.13 -10.37 -22.40
C LEU A 214 15.07 -11.39 -21.99
N ASN A 215 14.57 -12.20 -22.92
CA ASN A 215 13.62 -13.27 -22.61
C ASN A 215 14.22 -14.33 -21.68
N ASN A 216 15.49 -14.69 -21.85
CA ASN A 216 16.20 -15.59 -20.94
C ASN A 216 16.38 -14.97 -19.54
N LEU A 217 16.66 -13.67 -19.47
CA LEU A 217 16.73 -12.94 -18.21
C LEU A 217 15.37 -12.94 -17.48
N TYR A 218 14.26 -12.70 -18.18
CA TYR A 218 12.93 -12.82 -17.61
C TYR A 218 12.61 -14.23 -17.12
N ALA A 219 13.03 -15.25 -17.84
CA ALA A 219 12.74 -16.64 -17.51
C ALA A 219 13.55 -17.16 -16.31
N GLN A 220 14.78 -16.66 -16.10
CA GLN A 220 15.74 -17.23 -15.17
C GLN A 220 16.07 -16.32 -13.97
N THR A 221 15.56 -15.08 -13.95
CA THR A 221 15.85 -14.10 -12.89
C THR A 221 14.59 -13.45 -12.38
N GLN A 222 14.73 -12.66 -11.30
CA GLN A 222 13.64 -11.86 -10.73
C GLN A 222 13.32 -10.57 -11.54
N LEU A 223 13.90 -10.39 -12.75
CA LEU A 223 13.39 -9.39 -13.69
C LEU A 223 11.94 -9.69 -14.09
N GLN A 224 11.49 -10.93 -13.91
CA GLN A 224 10.10 -11.30 -13.90
C GLN A 224 9.80 -12.05 -12.60
N SER A 225 8.79 -11.61 -11.89
CA SER A 225 8.33 -12.24 -10.65
C SER A 225 6.81 -12.34 -10.60
N VAL A 226 6.29 -13.19 -9.73
CA VAL A 226 4.86 -13.36 -9.54
C VAL A 226 4.48 -12.85 -8.16
N PHE A 227 3.54 -11.90 -8.11
CA PHE A 227 2.90 -11.48 -6.87
C PHE A 227 1.63 -12.31 -6.66
N GLY A 228 1.64 -13.13 -5.62
CA GLY A 228 0.47 -13.91 -5.23
C GLY A 228 -0.47 -13.05 -4.38
N ILE A 229 -1.62 -12.67 -4.93
CA ILE A 229 -2.64 -11.91 -4.22
C ILE A 229 -3.45 -12.86 -3.35
N ASN A 230 -3.61 -12.49 -2.08
CA ASN A 230 -4.47 -13.17 -1.12
C ASN A 230 -5.09 -12.12 -0.19
N ILE A 231 -6.35 -11.77 -0.45
CA ILE A 231 -7.07 -10.72 0.28
C ILE A 231 -7.77 -11.34 1.49
N VAL A 232 -7.01 -11.57 2.55
CA VAL A 232 -7.53 -12.01 3.85
C VAL A 232 -7.52 -10.83 4.81
N ALA A 233 -8.66 -10.54 5.41
CA ALA A 233 -8.81 -9.51 6.42
C ALA A 233 -9.70 -9.99 7.57
N LEU A 234 -9.61 -9.32 8.71
CA LEU A 234 -10.49 -9.58 9.84
C LEU A 234 -11.83 -8.85 9.64
N VAL A 235 -12.91 -9.59 9.71
CA VAL A 235 -14.27 -9.09 9.75
C VAL A 235 -14.94 -9.67 10.99
N ASP A 236 -15.33 -8.79 11.92
CA ASP A 236 -15.86 -9.19 13.23
C ASP A 236 -14.89 -10.14 13.97
N ASN A 237 -13.61 -9.79 13.99
CA ASN A 237 -12.51 -10.58 14.57
C ASN A 237 -12.32 -11.98 13.97
N GLN A 238 -12.92 -12.27 12.81
CA GLN A 238 -12.75 -13.52 12.08
C GLN A 238 -12.03 -13.30 10.75
N PRO A 239 -10.99 -14.10 10.43
CA PRO A 239 -10.32 -14.01 9.14
C PRO A 239 -11.26 -14.50 8.02
N LYS A 240 -11.44 -13.66 7.03
CA LYS A 240 -12.24 -13.96 5.83
C LYS A 240 -11.48 -13.59 4.57
N VAL A 241 -11.64 -14.42 3.54
CA VAL A 241 -11.23 -14.07 2.18
C VAL A 241 -12.26 -13.12 1.59
N LEU A 242 -11.81 -11.96 1.13
CA LEU A 242 -12.69 -10.92 0.62
C LEU A 242 -12.41 -10.65 -0.85
N ASN A 243 -13.45 -10.36 -1.62
CA ASN A 243 -13.33 -9.79 -2.95
C ASN A 243 -13.22 -8.25 -2.89
N LEU A 244 -12.93 -7.62 -4.03
CA LEU A 244 -12.74 -6.17 -4.09
C LEU A 244 -13.96 -5.39 -3.55
N LYS A 245 -15.17 -5.77 -3.96
CA LYS A 245 -16.40 -5.12 -3.53
C LYS A 245 -16.59 -5.23 -2.02
N GLN A 246 -16.41 -6.40 -1.45
CA GLN A 246 -16.55 -6.64 -0.01
C GLN A 246 -15.58 -5.79 0.82
N VAL A 247 -14.34 -5.64 0.38
CA VAL A 247 -13.36 -4.77 1.08
C VAL A 247 -13.87 -3.32 1.16
N LEU A 248 -14.40 -2.79 0.05
CA LEU A 248 -14.95 -1.44 0.00
C LEU A 248 -16.26 -1.32 0.81
N GLU A 249 -17.14 -2.31 0.74
CA GLU A 249 -18.39 -2.34 1.52
C GLU A 249 -18.11 -2.32 3.03
N TYR A 250 -17.21 -3.14 3.53
CA TYR A 250 -16.82 -3.14 4.96
C TYR A 250 -16.19 -1.81 5.37
N PHE A 251 -15.39 -1.20 4.50
CA PHE A 251 -14.86 0.13 4.76
C PHE A 251 -15.98 1.17 4.87
N ILE A 252 -16.96 1.17 3.97
CA ILE A 252 -18.10 2.10 3.97
C ILE A 252 -18.94 1.91 5.25
N VAL A 253 -19.21 0.67 5.66
CA VAL A 253 -19.93 0.37 6.91
C VAL A 253 -19.16 0.95 8.11
N HIS A 254 -17.87 0.70 8.19
CA HIS A 254 -17.00 1.27 9.22
C HIS A 254 -17.03 2.80 9.22
N ARG A 255 -16.96 3.45 8.05
CA ARG A 255 -17.04 4.91 7.95
C ARG A 255 -18.37 5.48 8.42
N ARG A 256 -19.48 4.84 8.10
CA ARG A 256 -20.81 5.24 8.60
C ARG A 256 -20.86 5.19 10.12
N GLU A 257 -20.33 4.15 10.73
CA GLU A 257 -20.25 4.03 12.19
C GLU A 257 -19.39 5.15 12.79
N VAL A 258 -18.18 5.37 12.28
CA VAL A 258 -17.27 6.44 12.75
C VAL A 258 -17.95 7.82 12.67
N VAL A 259 -18.61 8.15 11.56
CA VAL A 259 -19.31 9.44 11.38
C VAL A 259 -20.49 9.56 12.35
N THR A 260 -21.27 8.50 12.54
CA THR A 260 -22.38 8.47 13.48
C THR A 260 -21.91 8.68 14.91
N ARG A 261 -20.91 7.93 15.36
CA ARG A 261 -20.34 8.04 16.71
C ARG A 261 -19.75 9.43 16.97
N ARG A 262 -18.99 9.97 16.00
CA ARG A 262 -18.49 11.35 16.06
C ARG A 262 -19.61 12.36 16.24
N THR A 263 -20.68 12.23 15.47
CA THR A 263 -21.81 13.16 15.53
C THR A 263 -22.53 13.08 16.86
N VAL A 264 -22.72 11.89 17.40
CA VAL A 264 -23.29 11.69 18.75
C VAL A 264 -22.44 12.36 19.85
N TYR A 265 -21.10 12.14 19.75
CA TYR A 265 -20.15 12.77 20.67
C TYR A 265 -20.22 14.30 20.62
N LEU A 266 -20.21 14.88 19.42
CA LEU A 266 -20.29 16.34 19.24
C LEU A 266 -21.62 16.90 19.72
N LEU A 267 -22.73 16.21 19.44
CA LEU A 267 -24.07 16.60 19.94
C LEU A 267 -24.13 16.60 21.48
N ARG A 268 -23.59 15.56 22.11
CA ARG A 268 -23.53 15.48 23.58
C ARG A 268 -22.76 16.67 24.18
N ARG A 269 -21.59 17.00 23.59
CA ARG A 269 -20.79 18.15 24.03
C ARG A 269 -21.51 19.49 23.79
N ALA A 270 -22.15 19.65 22.63
CA ALA A 270 -22.89 20.85 22.30
C ALA A 270 -24.08 21.07 23.28
N ARG A 271 -24.81 19.99 23.59
CA ARG A 271 -25.91 20.05 24.60
C ARG A 271 -25.38 20.41 25.97
N ALA A 272 -24.30 19.80 26.42
CA ALA A 272 -23.68 20.13 27.70
C ALA A 272 -23.24 21.62 27.77
N ARG A 273 -22.63 22.12 26.68
CA ARG A 273 -22.26 23.54 26.58
C ARG A 273 -23.48 24.46 26.55
N GLY A 274 -24.53 24.09 25.80
CA GLY A 274 -25.80 24.80 25.72
C GLY A 274 -26.43 24.95 27.12
N HIS A 275 -26.52 23.86 27.88
CA HIS A 275 -27.05 23.84 29.23
C HIS A 275 -26.33 24.83 30.19
N VAL A 276 -24.98 24.86 30.13
CA VAL A 276 -24.18 25.81 30.90
C VAL A 276 -24.49 27.26 30.48
N LEU A 277 -24.60 27.53 29.18
CA LEU A 277 -24.89 28.86 28.67
C LEU A 277 -26.30 29.32 29.01
N GLU A 278 -27.29 28.43 28.97
CA GLU A 278 -28.66 28.70 29.42
C GLU A 278 -28.67 29.03 30.91
N GLY A 279 -27.98 28.28 31.76
CA GLY A 279 -27.83 28.56 33.17
C GLY A 279 -27.18 29.92 33.44
N LEU A 280 -26.12 30.26 32.69
CA LEU A 280 -25.48 31.58 32.79
C LEU A 280 -26.43 32.72 32.37
N ALA A 281 -27.22 32.53 31.31
CA ALA A 281 -28.20 33.52 30.86
C ALA A 281 -29.27 33.76 31.92
N VAL A 282 -29.78 32.70 32.56
CA VAL A 282 -30.73 32.80 33.69
C VAL A 282 -30.10 33.52 34.88
N ALA A 283 -28.86 33.19 35.24
CA ALA A 283 -28.14 33.84 36.32
C ALA A 283 -27.93 35.34 36.06
N LEU A 284 -27.52 35.71 34.84
CA LEU A 284 -27.36 37.11 34.45
C LEU A 284 -28.67 37.89 34.44
N SER A 285 -29.78 37.25 34.09
CA SER A 285 -31.11 37.87 34.11
C SER A 285 -31.68 38.07 35.53
N ASN A 286 -31.10 37.39 36.53
CA ASN A 286 -31.57 37.41 37.92
C ASN A 286 -30.42 37.71 38.91
N ILE A 287 -29.52 38.59 38.51
CA ILE A 287 -28.29 38.89 39.30
C ILE A 287 -28.61 39.37 40.70
N ASP A 288 -29.55 40.36 40.85
CA ASP A 288 -29.88 40.93 42.16
C ASP A 288 -30.46 39.89 43.14
N PRO A 289 -31.46 39.07 42.76
CA PRO A 289 -31.92 37.96 43.61
C PRO A 289 -30.86 36.90 43.95
N MET A 290 -29.84 36.68 43.05
CA MET A 290 -28.77 35.73 43.32
C MET A 290 -27.73 36.27 44.30
N ILE A 291 -27.58 37.60 44.41
CA ILE A 291 -26.64 38.22 45.35
C ILE A 291 -27.27 38.29 46.78
N GLU A 292 -28.60 38.32 46.88
CA GLU A 292 -29.34 38.35 48.14
C GLU A 292 -29.44 36.94 48.78
N LEU A 293 -29.15 35.83 48.07
CA LEU A 293 -29.07 34.45 48.56
C LEU A 293 -27.72 34.15 49.15
#